data_49165d7f12ff866fba7da5e38cb8b6de
#
_entry.id   49165d7f12ff866fba7da5e38cb8b6de
#
_cell.length_a   1.000
_cell.length_b   1.000
_cell.length_c   1.000
_cell.angle_alpha   90.00
_cell.angle_beta   90.00
_cell.angle_gamma   90.00
#
_symmetry.space_group_name_H-M   'P 1'
#
loop_
_entity.id
_entity.type
_entity.pdbx_description
1 polymer ?
#
loop_
_entity_poly.entity_id
_entity_poly.type
_entity_poly.pdbx_seq_one_letter_code
_entity_poly.pdbx_strand_id
1 'polypeptide(L)'
;VADCDVLVLARYMQILSAEFTDQWVMKIINIHHSFLPAFVGADPYRQAYEKGVKLIGATAHYVTADLDQGPIIEQDVKRVDHRYTVTELRQLGAEVERQVLARAVLWHVEDRIIVFGNKTVVFE
;
A
#
# COMPACT_ATOMS: atom_id res chain seq x y z
N VAL A 1 -16.49 -13.40 -9.52
CA VAL A 1 -16.04 -12.20 -8.85
C VAL A 1 -17.21 -11.47 -8.18
N ALA A 2 -18.43 -11.78 -8.61
CA ALA A 2 -19.64 -11.12 -8.08
C ALA A 2 -19.82 -11.32 -6.57
N ASP A 3 -19.22 -12.38 -6.01
CA ASP A 3 -19.36 -12.71 -4.60
C ASP A 3 -18.24 -12.17 -3.73
N CYS A 4 -17.30 -11.38 -4.30
CA CYS A 4 -16.21 -10.82 -3.54
C CYS A 4 -16.62 -9.50 -2.89
N ASP A 5 -16.29 -9.34 -1.60
CA ASP A 5 -16.50 -8.09 -0.87
C ASP A 5 -15.37 -7.10 -1.13
N VAL A 6 -14.18 -7.59 -1.46
CA VAL A 6 -13.01 -6.75 -1.70
C VAL A 6 -12.05 -7.46 -2.66
N LEU A 7 -11.41 -6.68 -3.50
CA LEU A 7 -10.35 -7.15 -4.39
C LEU A 7 -9.04 -6.54 -3.90
N VAL A 8 -8.02 -7.38 -3.71
CA VAL A 8 -6.73 -6.93 -3.20
C VAL A 8 -5.68 -7.03 -4.30
N LEU A 9 -4.95 -5.95 -4.51
CA LEU A 9 -3.83 -5.89 -5.43
C LEU A 9 -2.56 -5.66 -4.62
N ALA A 10 -1.53 -6.42 -4.91
CA ALA A 10 -0.24 -6.30 -4.25
C ALA A 10 0.78 -5.70 -5.21
N ARG A 11 1.27 -4.50 -4.90
CA ARG A 11 2.28 -3.80 -5.69
C ARG A 11 1.85 -3.57 -7.15
N TYR A 12 0.57 -3.34 -7.36
CA TYR A 12 0.04 -3.07 -8.69
C TYR A 12 0.27 -1.59 -9.02
N MET A 13 1.03 -1.34 -10.08
CA MET A 13 1.49 0.01 -10.42
C MET A 13 0.90 0.53 -11.73
N GLN A 14 -0.07 -0.18 -12.30
CA GLN A 14 -0.73 0.25 -13.53
C GLN A 14 -2.07 0.90 -13.22
N ILE A 15 -2.46 1.83 -14.09
CA ILE A 15 -3.76 2.48 -13.98
C ILE A 15 -4.84 1.51 -14.47
N LEU A 16 -5.84 1.26 -13.63
CA LEU A 16 -7.00 0.48 -14.02
C LEU A 16 -7.95 1.36 -14.84
N SER A 17 -8.72 0.73 -15.74
CA SER A 17 -9.71 1.47 -16.50
C SER A 17 -10.76 2.06 -15.58
N ALA A 18 -11.30 3.23 -15.95
CA ALA A 18 -12.39 3.85 -15.21
C ALA A 18 -13.63 2.95 -15.16
N GLU A 19 -13.88 2.24 -16.25
CA GLU A 19 -14.99 1.28 -16.32
C GLU A 19 -14.84 0.18 -15.28
N PHE A 20 -13.64 -0.38 -15.12
CA PHE A 20 -13.37 -1.41 -14.13
C PHE A 20 -13.49 -0.84 -12.71
N THR A 21 -12.86 0.30 -12.43
CA THR A 21 -12.90 0.90 -11.10
C THR A 21 -14.29 1.36 -10.71
N ASP A 22 -15.13 1.76 -11.67
CA ASP A 22 -16.51 2.14 -11.40
C ASP A 22 -17.35 0.94 -10.92
N GLN A 23 -17.06 -0.25 -11.40
CA GLN A 23 -17.73 -1.46 -10.94
C GLN A 23 -17.32 -1.86 -9.52
N TRP A 24 -16.13 -1.44 -9.10
CA TRP A 24 -15.55 -1.80 -7.83
C TRP A 24 -15.27 -0.59 -6.94
N VAL A 25 -16.13 0.43 -7.00
CA VAL A 25 -15.94 1.66 -6.24
C VAL A 25 -15.68 1.35 -4.76
N MET A 26 -14.51 1.77 -4.26
CA MET A 26 -14.06 1.55 -2.87
C MET A 26 -14.09 0.08 -2.44
N LYS A 27 -13.84 -0.82 -3.37
CA LYS A 27 -13.74 -2.26 -3.10
C LYS A 27 -12.41 -2.86 -3.55
N ILE A 28 -11.53 -2.03 -4.12
CA ILE A 28 -10.20 -2.48 -4.52
C ILE A 28 -9.18 -1.84 -3.60
N ILE A 29 -8.38 -2.68 -2.95
CA ILE A 29 -7.31 -2.22 -2.07
C ILE A 29 -5.98 -2.63 -2.70
N ASN A 30 -5.06 -1.68 -2.81
CA ASN A 30 -3.70 -1.93 -3.24
C ASN A 30 -2.73 -1.67 -2.09
N ILE A 31 -1.69 -2.47 -2.02
CA ILE A 31 -0.58 -2.29 -1.10
C ILE A 31 0.70 -2.08 -1.91
N HIS A 32 1.49 -1.10 -1.54
CA HIS A 32 2.80 -0.90 -2.15
C HIS A 32 3.79 -0.40 -1.10
N HIS A 33 5.08 -0.62 -1.38
CA HIS A 33 6.13 -0.06 -0.53
C HIS A 33 6.14 1.46 -0.69
N SER A 34 6.52 2.14 0.39
CA SER A 34 6.65 3.60 0.39
C SER A 34 8.03 3.96 0.90
N PHE A 35 8.69 4.86 0.22
CA PHE A 35 10.00 5.36 0.60
C PHE A 35 10.00 6.88 0.61
N LEU A 36 10.86 7.43 1.43
CA LEU A 36 11.15 8.85 1.45
C LEU A 36 12.67 9.01 1.38
N PRO A 37 13.25 9.42 0.24
CA PRO A 37 12.58 9.80 -1.01
C PRO A 37 11.99 8.62 -1.79
N ALA A 38 11.08 8.93 -2.71
CA ALA A 38 10.52 7.92 -3.61
C ALA A 38 11.56 7.50 -4.65
N PHE A 39 11.49 6.23 -5.05
CA PHE A 39 12.41 5.68 -6.05
C PHE A 39 11.65 5.32 -7.33
N VAL A 40 12.34 5.51 -8.46
CA VAL A 40 11.81 5.19 -9.78
C VAL A 40 12.60 4.01 -10.34
N GLY A 41 11.90 3.11 -11.03
CA GLY A 41 12.54 1.99 -11.69
C GLY A 41 12.53 0.71 -10.85
N ALA A 42 13.37 -0.23 -11.27
CA ALA A 42 13.42 -1.56 -10.67
C ALA A 42 14.22 -1.58 -9.36
N ASP A 43 13.97 -2.59 -8.55
CA ASP A 43 14.71 -2.91 -7.34
C ASP A 43 14.77 -1.75 -6.34
N PRO A 44 13.61 -1.32 -5.82
CA PRO A 44 13.59 -0.18 -4.89
C PRO A 44 14.35 -0.42 -3.59
N TYR A 45 14.46 -1.65 -3.12
CA TYR A 45 15.21 -1.94 -1.89
C TYR A 45 16.72 -1.82 -2.08
N ARG A 46 17.23 -2.14 -3.28
CA ARG A 46 18.63 -1.87 -3.60
C ARG A 46 18.88 -0.38 -3.66
N GLN A 47 17.98 0.39 -4.27
CA GLN A 47 18.08 1.85 -4.30
C GLN A 47 18.03 2.43 -2.89
N ALA A 48 17.17 1.89 -2.03
CA ALA A 48 17.08 2.30 -0.63
C ALA A 48 18.40 2.03 0.11
N TYR A 49 18.99 0.87 -0.13
CA TYR A 49 20.28 0.51 0.46
C TYR A 49 21.37 1.48 0.02
N GLU A 50 21.47 1.72 -1.28
CA GLU A 50 22.51 2.59 -1.85
C GLU A 50 22.33 4.04 -1.40
N LYS A 51 21.10 4.50 -1.24
CA LYS A 51 20.79 5.84 -0.75
C LYS A 51 21.01 5.99 0.75
N GLY A 52 21.00 4.88 1.49
CA GLY A 52 21.13 4.91 2.94
C GLY A 52 19.90 5.45 3.64
N VAL A 53 18.71 5.03 3.20
CA VAL A 53 17.47 5.48 3.84
C VAL A 53 17.42 5.05 5.30
N LYS A 54 16.69 5.80 6.11
CA LYS A 54 16.52 5.53 7.54
C LYS A 54 15.16 4.96 7.87
N LEU A 55 14.25 4.95 6.91
CA LEU A 55 12.90 4.43 7.08
C LEU A 55 12.51 3.65 5.83
N ILE A 56 11.81 2.56 6.03
CA ILE A 56 11.06 1.88 4.98
C ILE A 56 9.62 1.79 5.42
N GLY A 57 8.70 1.68 4.48
CA GLY A 57 7.29 1.67 4.82
C GLY A 57 6.43 1.06 3.76
N ALA A 58 5.15 1.03 4.04
CA ALA A 58 4.13 0.54 3.13
C ALA A 58 2.84 1.35 3.29
N THR A 59 2.09 1.43 2.22
CA THR A 59 0.81 2.15 2.16
C THR A 59 -0.24 1.25 1.54
N ALA A 60 -1.37 1.12 2.21
CA ALA A 60 -2.57 0.51 1.65
C ALA A 60 -3.60 1.60 1.35
N HIS A 61 -4.15 1.59 0.15
CA HIS A 61 -5.13 2.59 -0.28
C HIS A 61 -6.19 1.95 -1.15
N TYR A 62 -7.34 2.61 -1.23
CA TYR A 62 -8.33 2.23 -2.22
C TYR A 62 -7.84 2.61 -3.60
N VAL A 63 -8.19 1.80 -4.59
CA VAL A 63 -7.80 2.04 -5.97
C VAL A 63 -8.89 2.82 -6.68
N THR A 64 -8.47 3.88 -7.37
CA THR A 64 -9.32 4.67 -8.24
C THR A 64 -8.75 4.62 -9.65
N ALA A 65 -9.38 5.34 -10.59
CA ALA A 65 -8.86 5.43 -11.95
C ALA A 65 -7.52 6.14 -12.03
N ASP A 66 -7.16 6.91 -11.01
CA ASP A 66 -5.87 7.61 -10.94
C ASP A 66 -4.84 6.75 -10.22
N LEU A 67 -3.65 6.62 -10.78
CA LEU A 67 -2.59 5.81 -10.19
C LEU A 67 -2.17 6.36 -8.83
N ASP A 68 -2.22 5.50 -7.80
CA ASP A 68 -1.79 5.81 -6.43
C ASP A 68 -2.42 7.07 -5.82
N GLN A 69 -3.59 7.46 -6.32
CA GLN A 69 -4.29 8.66 -5.87
C GLN A 69 -5.51 8.36 -5.00
N GLY A 70 -5.81 7.09 -4.78
CA GLY A 70 -6.96 6.69 -3.98
C GLY A 70 -6.78 6.99 -2.50
N PRO A 71 -7.88 7.04 -1.73
CA PRO A 71 -7.83 7.33 -0.30
C PRO A 71 -6.97 6.31 0.45
N ILE A 72 -6.06 6.81 1.28
CA ILE A 72 -5.16 5.98 2.08
C ILE A 72 -5.95 5.38 3.25
N ILE A 73 -5.78 4.07 3.45
CA ILE A 73 -6.42 3.35 4.55
C ILE A 73 -5.47 3.21 5.73
N GLU A 74 -4.26 2.76 5.45
CA GLU A 74 -3.27 2.49 6.49
C GLU A 74 -1.85 2.68 5.94
N GLN A 75 -0.98 3.13 6.83
CA GLN A 75 0.45 3.24 6.55
C GLN A 75 1.23 2.79 7.78
N ASP A 76 2.39 2.22 7.56
CA ASP A 76 3.33 1.94 8.65
C ASP A 76 4.75 2.08 8.13
N VAL A 77 5.66 2.35 9.04
CA VAL A 77 7.09 2.52 8.73
C VAL A 77 7.92 1.75 9.74
N LYS A 78 9.12 1.37 9.32
CA LYS A 78 10.12 0.77 10.21
C LYS A 78 11.43 1.52 10.05
N ARG A 79 12.08 1.75 11.17
CA ARG A 79 13.40 2.37 11.18
C ARG A 79 14.45 1.34 10.77
N VAL A 80 15.35 1.75 9.88
CA VAL A 80 16.46 0.94 9.41
C VAL A 80 17.74 1.78 9.44
N ASP A 81 18.86 1.15 9.21
CA ASP A 81 20.14 1.85 9.15
C ASP A 81 21.13 1.08 8.24
N HIS A 82 22.37 1.54 8.22
CA HIS A 82 23.40 1.01 7.33
C HIS A 82 23.76 -0.45 7.59
N ARG A 83 23.36 -1.02 8.73
CA ARG A 83 23.68 -2.41 9.07
C ARG A 83 22.77 -3.41 8.36
N TYR A 84 21.67 -2.95 7.78
CA TYR A 84 20.73 -3.81 7.05
C TYR A 84 21.27 -4.06 5.65
N THR A 85 21.27 -5.34 5.24
CA THR A 85 21.57 -5.71 3.85
C THR A 85 20.34 -5.49 2.98
N VAL A 86 20.53 -5.55 1.66
CA VAL A 86 19.40 -5.47 0.72
C VAL A 86 18.38 -6.57 0.99
N THR A 87 18.87 -7.80 1.26
CA THR A 87 17.99 -8.94 1.58
C THR A 87 17.19 -8.67 2.84
N GLU A 88 17.83 -8.15 3.88
CA GLU A 88 17.14 -7.82 5.13
C GLU A 88 16.11 -6.71 4.95
N LEU A 89 16.43 -5.69 4.15
CA LEU A 89 15.47 -4.64 3.83
C LEU A 89 14.24 -5.19 3.11
N ARG A 90 14.45 -6.11 2.17
CA ARG A 90 13.33 -6.76 1.46
C ARG A 90 12.45 -7.57 2.41
N GLN A 91 13.07 -8.33 3.30
CA GLN A 91 12.35 -9.15 4.28
C GLN A 91 11.52 -8.28 5.22
N LEU A 92 12.13 -7.23 5.75
CA LEU A 92 11.44 -6.31 6.65
C LEU A 92 10.32 -5.56 5.91
N GLY A 93 10.58 -5.13 4.67
CA GLY A 93 9.58 -4.48 3.84
C GLY A 93 8.37 -5.35 3.58
N ALA A 94 8.61 -6.63 3.25
CA ALA A 94 7.53 -7.59 3.03
C ALA A 94 6.68 -7.78 4.30
N GLU A 95 7.34 -7.80 5.47
CA GLU A 95 6.63 -7.91 6.74
C GLU A 95 5.76 -6.69 7.02
N VAL A 96 6.28 -5.50 6.79
CA VAL A 96 5.52 -4.26 6.96
C VAL A 96 4.32 -4.24 6.02
N GLU A 97 4.52 -4.61 4.75
CA GLU A 97 3.44 -4.68 3.78
C GLU A 97 2.33 -5.64 4.23
N ARG A 98 2.71 -6.83 4.73
CA ARG A 98 1.73 -7.81 5.23
C ARG A 98 0.90 -7.26 6.38
N GLN A 99 1.55 -6.59 7.33
CA GLN A 99 0.87 -6.02 8.49
C GLN A 99 -0.08 -4.90 8.09
N VAL A 100 0.35 -4.00 7.22
CA VAL A 100 -0.46 -2.89 6.74
C VAL A 100 -1.67 -3.41 5.96
N LEU A 101 -1.44 -4.36 5.06
CA LEU A 101 -2.51 -4.95 4.27
C LEU A 101 -3.52 -5.70 5.14
N ALA A 102 -3.05 -6.47 6.11
CA ALA A 102 -3.92 -7.21 7.02
C ALA A 102 -4.85 -6.27 7.78
N ARG A 103 -4.31 -5.16 8.30
CA ARG A 103 -5.15 -4.17 9.01
C ARG A 103 -6.16 -3.52 8.08
N ALA A 104 -5.72 -3.12 6.89
CA ALA A 104 -6.60 -2.45 5.92
C ALA A 104 -7.76 -3.36 5.50
N VAL A 105 -7.48 -4.62 5.20
CA VAL A 105 -8.50 -5.58 4.78
C VAL A 105 -9.46 -5.88 5.94
N LEU A 106 -8.93 -6.09 7.13
CA LEU A 106 -9.76 -6.34 8.32
C LEU A 106 -10.74 -5.19 8.57
N TRP A 107 -10.24 -3.96 8.57
CA TRP A 107 -11.09 -2.79 8.79
C TRP A 107 -12.15 -2.64 7.70
N HIS A 108 -11.78 -2.95 6.45
CA HIS A 108 -12.72 -2.89 5.35
C HIS A 108 -13.86 -3.92 5.51
N VAL A 109 -13.51 -5.18 5.77
CA VAL A 109 -14.54 -6.24 5.89
C VAL A 109 -15.38 -6.10 7.15
N GLU A 110 -14.87 -5.39 8.16
CA GLU A 110 -15.62 -5.10 9.38
C GLU A 110 -16.40 -3.79 9.31
N ASP A 111 -16.43 -3.14 8.14
CA ASP A 111 -17.11 -1.86 7.90
C ASP A 111 -16.66 -0.75 8.85
N ARG A 112 -15.36 -0.71 9.14
CA ARG A 112 -14.77 0.29 10.03
C ARG A 112 -14.18 1.49 9.31
N ILE A 113 -14.34 1.56 7.98
CA ILE A 113 -13.73 2.62 7.17
C ILE A 113 -14.83 3.47 6.55
N ILE A 114 -14.75 4.77 6.78
CA ILE A 114 -15.59 5.76 6.09
C ILE A 114 -14.69 6.56 5.16
N VAL A 115 -15.06 6.62 3.89
CA VAL A 115 -14.37 7.44 2.89
C VAL A 115 -15.03 8.81 2.88
N PHE A 116 -14.21 9.83 3.06
CA PHE A 116 -14.65 11.22 3.05
C PHE A 116 -13.78 12.01 2.08
N GLY A 117 -14.32 12.29 0.88
CA GLY A 117 -13.52 12.90 -0.18
C GLY A 117 -12.41 11.95 -0.61
N ASN A 118 -11.15 12.39 -0.49
CA ASN A 118 -10.00 11.54 -0.79
C ASN A 118 -9.28 11.05 0.47
N LYS A 119 -9.99 11.01 1.59
CA LYS A 119 -9.45 10.57 2.88
C LYS A 119 -10.29 9.43 3.43
N THR A 120 -9.70 8.68 4.36
CA THR A 120 -10.45 7.71 5.14
C THR A 120 -10.48 8.08 6.60
N VAL A 121 -11.55 7.69 7.28
CA VAL A 121 -11.64 7.70 8.73
C VAL A 121 -11.84 6.26 9.16
N VAL A 122 -10.97 5.78 10.03
CA VAL A 122 -10.98 4.39 10.48
C VAL A 122 -11.42 4.35 11.94
N PHE A 123 -12.42 3.52 12.22
CA PHE A 123 -12.90 3.28 13.59
C PHE A 123 -12.28 1.99 14.10
N GLU A 124 -11.21 2.13 14.84
CA GLU A 124 -10.49 0.99 15.41
C GLU A 124 -11.18 0.35 16.62
#